data_255beb100e3e2c94c39ba481cf89e699
#
_entry.id   255beb100e3e2c94c39ba481cf89e699
#
_cell.length_a   1.000
_cell.length_b   1.000
_cell.length_c   1.000
_cell.angle_alpha   90.00
_cell.angle_beta   90.00
_cell.angle_gamma   90.00
#
_symmetry.space_group_name_H-M   'P 1'
#
loop_
_entity.id
_entity.type
_entity.pdbx_description
1 polymer ?
#
loop_
_entity_poly.entity_id
_entity_poly.type
_entity_poly.pdbx_seq_one_letter_code
_entity_poly.pdbx_strand_id
1 'polypeptide(L)'
;MQGFLKPYQVEQMKKKYPAGTRIELDGMDNERDMPVGLKGTVQYVDDVGQVGMLWDNGRTLSLIPNGVDRFHIIPPEQKQEESKIRVLVVEPGKAPYDKNVENDYKAMQKLVDGCIEFVPLPEPDCHLYCNDEGKLNGLPGNRRLDHGDVICGTFIICADDGEGNDASLNDKQLQHYTERFQEPEQYTDEEAHHFEYEIKVMPPASNDMEDVLRMMGFLAGNDDMER
;
A
#
# COMPACT_ATOMS: atom_id res chain seq x y z
N MET A 1 6.74 -50.40 -7.73
CA MET A 1 6.01 -49.46 -8.62
C MET A 1 5.27 -48.50 -7.72
N GLN A 2 5.70 -47.23 -7.67
CA GLN A 2 4.91 -46.18 -7.00
C GLN A 2 3.63 -45.94 -7.84
N GLY A 3 2.48 -46.18 -7.22
CA GLY A 3 1.19 -45.93 -7.88
C GLY A 3 0.94 -44.46 -8.10
N PHE A 4 0.12 -44.13 -9.11
CA PHE A 4 -0.33 -42.76 -9.37
C PHE A 4 -0.96 -42.13 -8.13
N LEU A 5 -0.76 -40.82 -7.96
CA LEU A 5 -1.38 -40.07 -6.87
C LEU A 5 -2.92 -40.16 -6.95
N LYS A 6 -3.58 -40.24 -5.81
CA LYS A 6 -5.05 -40.20 -5.75
C LYS A 6 -5.54 -38.77 -6.05
N PRO A 7 -6.76 -38.59 -6.60
CA PRO A 7 -7.26 -37.26 -6.97
C PRO A 7 -7.13 -36.19 -5.87
N TYR A 8 -7.40 -36.54 -4.61
CA TYR A 8 -7.28 -35.58 -3.50
C TYR A 8 -5.81 -35.16 -3.24
N GLN A 9 -4.83 -36.02 -3.53
CA GLN A 9 -3.40 -35.70 -3.40
C GLN A 9 -2.96 -34.75 -4.51
N VAL A 10 -3.49 -34.93 -5.73
CA VAL A 10 -3.26 -33.99 -6.83
C VAL A 10 -3.81 -32.61 -6.50
N GLU A 11 -5.00 -32.52 -5.91
CA GLU A 11 -5.55 -31.24 -5.47
C GLU A 11 -4.72 -30.58 -4.35
N GLN A 12 -4.14 -31.36 -3.43
CA GLN A 12 -3.19 -30.83 -2.47
C GLN A 12 -1.91 -30.31 -3.12
N MET A 13 -1.42 -31.00 -4.17
CA MET A 13 -0.26 -30.54 -4.94
C MET A 13 -0.55 -29.24 -5.67
N LYS A 14 -1.71 -29.10 -6.33
CA LYS A 14 -2.15 -27.86 -6.98
C LYS A 14 -2.22 -26.67 -6.00
N LYS A 15 -2.66 -26.92 -4.77
CA LYS A 15 -2.68 -25.90 -3.70
C LYS A 15 -1.28 -25.56 -3.18
N LYS A 16 -0.40 -26.55 -3.08
CA LYS A 16 0.96 -26.37 -2.55
C LYS A 16 1.90 -25.68 -3.55
N TYR A 17 1.68 -25.92 -4.85
CA TYR A 17 2.51 -25.40 -5.92
C TYR A 17 1.66 -24.67 -6.97
N PRO A 18 1.03 -23.53 -6.62
CA PRO A 18 0.29 -22.74 -7.59
C PRO A 18 1.23 -22.19 -8.69
N ALA A 19 0.65 -21.91 -9.87
CA ALA A 19 1.40 -21.25 -10.94
C ALA A 19 2.02 -19.92 -10.43
N GLY A 20 3.26 -19.65 -10.84
CA GLY A 20 4.03 -18.50 -10.34
C GLY A 20 4.92 -18.80 -9.14
N THR A 21 4.75 -19.95 -8.44
CA THR A 21 5.63 -20.34 -7.33
C THR A 21 7.08 -20.50 -7.82
N ARG A 22 8.01 -19.87 -7.12
CA ARG A 22 9.45 -20.04 -7.38
C ARG A 22 10.01 -21.25 -6.62
N ILE A 23 10.80 -22.05 -7.29
CA ILE A 23 11.38 -23.28 -6.76
C ILE A 23 12.88 -23.29 -7.05
N GLU A 24 13.67 -23.79 -6.10
CA GLU A 24 15.08 -24.11 -6.28
C GLU A 24 15.28 -25.62 -6.21
N LEU A 25 16.08 -26.14 -7.14
CA LEU A 25 16.37 -27.54 -7.29
C LEU A 25 17.48 -27.96 -6.32
N ASP A 26 17.19 -28.92 -5.45
CA ASP A 26 18.17 -29.55 -4.53
C ASP A 26 18.79 -30.78 -5.14
N GLY A 27 18.17 -31.36 -6.18
CA GLY A 27 18.73 -32.48 -6.93
C GLY A 27 17.70 -33.17 -7.82
N MET A 28 18.14 -33.56 -9.02
CA MET A 28 17.40 -34.36 -9.98
C MET A 28 18.35 -35.43 -10.57
N ASP A 29 18.03 -36.68 -10.31
CA ASP A 29 18.89 -37.76 -10.72
C ASP A 29 18.78 -38.01 -12.24
N ASN A 30 19.91 -38.30 -12.90
CA ASN A 30 20.05 -38.61 -14.33
C ASN A 30 19.79 -37.44 -15.32
N GLU A 31 19.68 -36.21 -14.84
CA GLU A 31 19.50 -35.01 -15.69
C GLU A 31 20.75 -34.11 -15.61
N ARG A 32 21.60 -34.18 -16.65
CA ARG A 32 22.94 -33.50 -16.65
C ARG A 32 22.87 -31.98 -16.67
N ASP A 33 21.81 -31.40 -17.27
CA ASP A 33 21.65 -29.97 -17.46
C ASP A 33 20.69 -29.34 -16.40
N MET A 34 20.53 -30.05 -15.29
CA MET A 34 19.68 -29.61 -14.16
C MET A 34 20.55 -29.57 -12.89
N PRO A 35 21.44 -28.57 -12.78
CA PRO A 35 22.35 -28.48 -11.62
C PRO A 35 21.56 -28.11 -10.35
N VAL A 36 22.10 -28.54 -9.22
CA VAL A 36 21.64 -28.07 -7.90
C VAL A 36 21.74 -26.55 -7.81
N GLY A 37 20.76 -25.94 -7.23
CA GLY A 37 20.63 -24.47 -7.15
C GLY A 37 19.97 -23.83 -8.38
N LEU A 38 19.60 -24.61 -9.42
CA LEU A 38 18.86 -24.08 -10.54
C LEU A 38 17.46 -23.67 -10.08
N LYS A 39 17.08 -22.45 -10.40
CA LYS A 39 15.76 -21.88 -10.07
C LYS A 39 14.81 -21.99 -11.24
N GLY A 40 13.51 -22.03 -10.94
CA GLY A 40 12.46 -22.07 -11.96
C GLY A 40 11.13 -21.64 -11.40
N THR A 41 10.17 -21.44 -12.31
CA THR A 41 8.80 -21.00 -11.98
C THR A 41 7.81 -22.11 -12.33
N VAL A 42 6.95 -22.45 -11.39
CA VAL A 42 5.82 -23.37 -11.61
C VAL A 42 4.88 -22.79 -12.65
N GLN A 43 4.53 -23.58 -13.65
CA GLN A 43 3.55 -23.23 -14.67
C GLN A 43 2.20 -23.87 -14.39
N TYR A 44 2.20 -25.13 -13.98
CA TYR A 44 0.98 -25.90 -13.67
C TYR A 44 1.34 -27.15 -12.84
N VAL A 45 0.32 -27.80 -12.28
CA VAL A 45 0.40 -29.18 -11.78
C VAL A 45 -0.57 -30.01 -12.59
N ASP A 46 -0.07 -31.11 -13.17
CA ASP A 46 -0.88 -31.99 -14.01
C ASP A 46 -1.78 -32.95 -13.20
N ASP A 47 -2.58 -33.77 -13.90
CA ASP A 47 -3.54 -34.68 -13.27
C ASP A 47 -2.91 -35.94 -12.65
N VAL A 48 -1.60 -36.15 -12.83
CA VAL A 48 -0.84 -37.19 -12.15
C VAL A 48 0.05 -36.65 -11.02
N GLY A 49 0.04 -35.30 -10.81
CA GLY A 49 0.74 -34.62 -9.74
C GLY A 49 2.18 -34.23 -10.07
N GLN A 50 2.58 -34.20 -11.33
CA GLN A 50 3.84 -33.63 -11.75
C GLN A 50 3.74 -32.11 -11.78
N VAL A 51 4.82 -31.44 -11.38
CA VAL A 51 4.88 -29.96 -11.36
C VAL A 51 5.58 -29.49 -12.64
N GLY A 52 4.80 -28.94 -13.56
CA GLY A 52 5.31 -28.36 -14.81
C GLY A 52 6.09 -27.09 -14.53
N MET A 53 7.33 -27.02 -14.98
CA MET A 53 8.27 -25.94 -14.67
C MET A 53 8.70 -25.17 -15.91
N LEU A 54 9.00 -23.89 -15.73
CA LEU A 54 9.87 -23.11 -16.61
C LEU A 54 11.12 -22.75 -15.81
N TRP A 55 12.25 -23.39 -16.15
CA TRP A 55 13.52 -23.19 -15.50
C TRP A 55 14.25 -21.95 -16.05
N ASP A 56 15.05 -21.29 -15.24
CA ASP A 56 15.76 -20.06 -15.61
C ASP A 56 16.83 -20.29 -16.70
N ASN A 57 17.21 -21.55 -16.94
CA ASN A 57 18.02 -21.95 -18.10
C ASN A 57 17.20 -22.21 -19.39
N GLY A 58 15.90 -21.91 -19.37
CA GLY A 58 14.98 -22.06 -20.52
C GLY A 58 14.38 -23.46 -20.71
N ARG A 59 14.71 -24.44 -19.86
CA ARG A 59 14.10 -25.78 -19.91
C ARG A 59 12.70 -25.81 -19.31
N THR A 60 11.90 -26.80 -19.74
CA THR A 60 10.52 -27.00 -19.27
C THR A 60 10.33 -28.39 -18.62
N LEU A 61 11.41 -28.98 -18.10
CA LEU A 61 11.36 -30.30 -17.49
C LEU A 61 10.53 -30.25 -16.19
N SER A 62 9.52 -31.15 -16.11
CA SER A 62 8.64 -31.22 -14.93
C SER A 62 9.33 -31.91 -13.74
N LEU A 63 8.96 -31.52 -12.54
CA LEU A 63 9.36 -32.16 -11.30
C LEU A 63 8.41 -33.29 -10.92
N ILE A 64 8.98 -34.39 -10.43
CA ILE A 64 8.23 -35.52 -9.86
C ILE A 64 8.42 -35.46 -8.33
N PRO A 65 7.41 -34.93 -7.59
CA PRO A 65 7.47 -34.86 -6.14
C PRO A 65 7.48 -36.24 -5.48
N ASN A 66 7.50 -36.26 -4.13
CA ASN A 66 7.49 -37.47 -3.30
C ASN A 66 8.80 -38.31 -3.30
N GLY A 67 9.92 -37.58 -3.34
CA GLY A 67 11.25 -38.19 -3.11
C GLY A 67 11.95 -38.68 -4.37
N VAL A 68 11.37 -38.43 -5.55
CA VAL A 68 12.08 -38.65 -6.83
C VAL A 68 12.99 -37.45 -7.09
N ASP A 69 12.41 -36.24 -7.18
CA ASP A 69 13.16 -35.00 -7.30
C ASP A 69 13.20 -34.28 -5.96
N ARG A 70 14.30 -33.67 -5.64
CA ARG A 70 14.50 -32.92 -4.42
C ARG A 70 14.51 -31.42 -4.75
N PHE A 71 13.63 -30.66 -4.13
CA PHE A 71 13.49 -29.24 -4.34
C PHE A 71 12.74 -28.58 -3.19
N HIS A 72 12.89 -27.26 -3.05
CA HIS A 72 12.14 -26.47 -2.09
C HIS A 72 11.56 -25.23 -2.73
N ILE A 73 10.48 -24.70 -2.12
CA ILE A 73 9.88 -23.42 -2.51
C ILE A 73 10.82 -22.33 -2.02
N ILE A 74 11.23 -21.46 -2.93
CA ILE A 74 11.86 -20.20 -2.56
C ILE A 74 10.71 -19.30 -2.06
N PRO A 75 10.75 -18.80 -0.83
CA PRO A 75 9.82 -17.74 -0.43
C PRO A 75 9.86 -16.65 -1.50
N PRO A 76 8.72 -16.00 -1.84
CA PRO A 76 8.77 -14.82 -2.68
C PRO A 76 9.87 -13.93 -2.12
N GLU A 77 10.80 -13.50 -2.98
CA GLU A 77 11.74 -12.47 -2.57
C GLU A 77 10.85 -11.39 -1.97
N GLN A 78 10.88 -11.25 -0.64
CA GLN A 78 10.42 -10.02 -0.04
C GLN A 78 11.27 -9.00 -0.77
N LYS A 79 10.67 -8.16 -1.63
CA LYS A 79 11.33 -6.93 -2.07
C LYS A 79 12.00 -6.46 -0.78
N GLN A 80 13.33 -6.40 -0.75
CA GLN A 80 14.00 -5.81 0.39
C GLN A 80 13.40 -4.41 0.42
N GLU A 81 12.45 -4.22 1.34
CA GLU A 81 12.01 -2.88 1.70
C GLU A 81 13.32 -2.14 1.87
N GLU A 82 13.56 -1.13 1.04
CA GLU A 82 14.77 -0.33 1.20
C GLU A 82 14.77 0.04 2.67
N SER A 83 15.79 -0.39 3.42
CA SER A 83 15.84 -0.14 4.87
C SER A 83 15.74 1.35 5.16
N LYS A 84 16.00 2.19 4.15
CA LYS A 84 15.86 3.64 4.17
C LYS A 84 15.24 4.14 2.88
N ILE A 85 14.31 5.08 3.05
CA ILE A 85 13.70 5.80 1.93
C ILE A 85 14.05 7.29 2.01
N ARG A 86 14.13 7.92 0.84
CA ARG A 86 14.33 9.35 0.69
C ARG A 86 12.99 10.06 0.73
N VAL A 87 12.78 10.87 1.74
CA VAL A 87 11.54 11.63 1.97
C VAL A 87 11.82 13.13 1.93
N LEU A 88 10.79 13.94 1.68
CA LEU A 88 10.83 15.37 1.90
C LEU A 88 10.25 15.71 3.27
N VAL A 89 11.00 16.42 4.09
CA VAL A 89 10.56 16.89 5.41
C VAL A 89 10.18 18.35 5.33
N VAL A 90 9.01 18.71 5.82
CA VAL A 90 8.50 20.08 5.86
C VAL A 90 8.17 20.43 7.32
N GLU A 91 9.00 21.28 7.90
CA GLU A 91 8.82 21.77 9.27
C GLU A 91 8.16 23.16 9.29
N PRO A 92 7.36 23.49 10.30
CA PRO A 92 6.78 24.82 10.43
C PRO A 92 7.86 25.91 10.40
N GLY A 93 7.63 26.96 9.61
CA GLY A 93 8.51 28.12 9.51
C GLY A 93 9.86 27.89 8.82
N LYS A 94 10.09 26.69 8.23
CA LYS A 94 11.35 26.36 7.53
C LYS A 94 11.08 25.96 6.08
N ALA A 95 12.12 26.13 5.25
CA ALA A 95 12.14 25.55 3.90
C ALA A 95 12.21 24.01 3.98
N PRO A 96 11.60 23.28 3.01
CA PRO A 96 11.67 21.84 2.92
C PRO A 96 13.11 21.34 2.73
N TYR A 97 13.38 20.13 3.20
CA TYR A 97 14.65 19.45 2.93
C TYR A 97 14.46 17.95 2.77
N ASP A 98 15.29 17.33 1.97
CA ASP A 98 15.28 15.87 1.81
C ASP A 98 16.05 15.18 2.93
N LYS A 99 15.63 13.96 3.24
CA LYS A 99 16.22 13.14 4.29
C LYS A 99 16.04 11.66 3.97
N ASN A 100 17.10 10.87 4.25
CA ASN A 100 16.97 9.42 4.27
C ASN A 100 16.54 8.96 5.66
N VAL A 101 15.44 8.25 5.74
CA VAL A 101 14.84 7.74 6.98
C VAL A 101 14.65 6.24 6.91
N GLU A 102 14.67 5.56 8.05
CA GLU A 102 14.31 4.15 8.10
C GLU A 102 12.86 3.99 7.62
N ASN A 103 12.61 3.00 6.74
CA ASN A 103 11.29 2.72 6.21
C ASN A 103 10.49 1.90 7.23
N ASP A 104 10.16 2.52 8.35
CA ASP A 104 9.34 1.94 9.40
C ASP A 104 8.43 2.99 10.06
N TYR A 105 7.31 2.52 10.58
CA TYR A 105 6.27 3.32 11.22
C TYR A 105 6.81 4.20 12.37
N LYS A 106 7.76 3.68 13.16
CA LYS A 106 8.31 4.41 14.32
C LYS A 106 9.20 5.58 13.90
N ALA A 107 9.96 5.41 12.81
CA ALA A 107 10.77 6.48 12.25
C ALA A 107 9.89 7.62 11.74
N MET A 108 8.76 7.29 11.07
CA MET A 108 7.79 8.27 10.60
C MET A 108 7.11 9.01 11.76
N GLN A 109 6.62 8.27 12.77
CA GLN A 109 6.04 8.85 13.98
C GLN A 109 6.98 9.82 14.70
N LYS A 110 8.25 9.47 14.78
CA LYS A 110 9.27 10.33 15.42
C LYS A 110 9.49 11.64 14.66
N LEU A 111 9.33 11.64 13.34
CA LEU A 111 9.48 12.84 12.51
C LEU A 111 8.32 13.80 12.67
N VAL A 112 7.10 13.28 12.76
CA VAL A 112 5.89 14.10 12.90
C VAL A 112 5.53 14.38 14.37
N ASP A 113 6.28 13.81 15.32
CA ASP A 113 6.10 13.94 16.78
C ASP A 113 4.71 13.48 17.24
N GLY A 114 4.29 12.27 16.80
CA GLY A 114 2.99 11.70 17.19
C GLY A 114 2.54 10.51 16.33
N CYS A 115 1.28 10.15 16.45
CA CYS A 115 0.66 9.19 15.54
C CYS A 115 0.58 9.80 14.14
N ILE A 116 0.66 8.96 13.11
CA ILE A 116 0.65 9.44 11.73
C ILE A 116 -0.75 9.32 11.11
N GLU A 117 -1.15 10.37 10.42
CA GLU A 117 -2.26 10.40 9.48
C GLU A 117 -1.73 10.37 8.06
N PHE A 118 -2.33 9.51 7.22
CA PHE A 118 -2.05 9.42 5.79
C PHE A 118 -2.93 10.39 5.01
N VAL A 119 -2.32 11.26 4.22
CA VAL A 119 -3.04 12.19 3.34
C VAL A 119 -2.57 11.99 1.90
N PRO A 120 -3.48 11.58 0.98
CA PRO A 120 -3.13 11.43 -0.43
C PRO A 120 -2.81 12.80 -1.05
N LEU A 121 -1.83 12.83 -1.95
CA LEU A 121 -1.47 14.02 -2.71
C LEU A 121 -2.04 13.95 -4.14
N PRO A 122 -2.22 15.10 -4.82
CA PRO A 122 -2.82 15.13 -6.16
C PRO A 122 -2.01 14.39 -7.23
N GLU A 123 -0.67 14.39 -7.13
CA GLU A 123 0.17 13.63 -8.02
C GLU A 123 0.08 12.14 -7.70
N PRO A 124 -0.07 11.30 -8.74
CA PRO A 124 -0.07 9.86 -8.55
C PRO A 124 1.26 9.41 -7.91
N ASP A 125 1.16 8.37 -7.11
CA ASP A 125 2.29 7.70 -6.45
C ASP A 125 3.02 8.54 -5.39
N CYS A 126 2.33 9.54 -4.78
CA CYS A 126 2.84 10.28 -3.62
C CYS A 126 1.77 10.50 -2.55
N HIS A 127 2.21 10.54 -1.31
CA HIS A 127 1.36 10.84 -0.15
C HIS A 127 2.19 11.56 0.91
N LEU A 128 1.50 12.14 1.89
CA LEU A 128 2.17 12.70 3.06
C LEU A 128 1.69 12.03 4.35
N TYR A 129 2.58 12.03 5.34
CA TYR A 129 2.27 11.71 6.73
C TYR A 129 2.40 12.96 7.58
N CYS A 130 1.38 13.26 8.39
CA CYS A 130 1.39 14.32 9.40
C CYS A 130 0.96 13.77 10.76
N ASN A 131 1.03 14.59 11.79
CA ASN A 131 0.52 14.24 13.11
C ASN A 131 -1.02 14.28 13.08
N ASP A 132 -1.69 13.16 13.38
CA ASP A 132 -3.15 13.01 13.37
C ASP A 132 -3.87 13.90 14.41
N GLU A 133 -3.18 14.23 15.51
CA GLU A 133 -3.66 15.11 16.57
C GLU A 133 -3.01 16.51 16.52
N GLY A 134 -2.33 16.86 15.43
CA GLY A 134 -1.54 18.10 15.34
C GLY A 134 -2.34 19.34 15.66
N LYS A 135 -3.55 19.48 15.16
CA LYS A 135 -4.49 20.57 15.47
C LYS A 135 -4.96 20.55 16.93
N LEU A 136 -5.31 19.35 17.43
CA LEU A 136 -5.80 19.17 18.81
C LEU A 136 -4.73 19.48 19.83
N ASN A 137 -3.48 19.15 19.53
CA ASN A 137 -2.32 19.38 20.38
C ASN A 137 -1.77 20.81 20.27
N GLY A 138 -2.40 21.67 19.45
CA GLY A 138 -1.96 23.06 19.27
C GLY A 138 -0.60 23.19 18.61
N LEU A 139 -0.22 22.25 17.72
CA LEU A 139 1.01 22.37 16.96
C LEU A 139 0.94 23.56 16.00
N PRO A 140 2.06 24.25 15.72
CA PRO A 140 2.05 25.41 14.84
C PRO A 140 1.58 25.04 13.42
N GLY A 141 0.77 25.89 12.78
CA GLY A 141 0.38 25.77 11.38
C GLY A 141 1.61 25.77 10.47
N ASN A 142 1.61 24.91 9.46
CA ASN A 142 2.76 24.69 8.59
C ASN A 142 2.50 25.11 7.14
N ARG A 143 1.67 24.38 6.43
CA ARG A 143 1.32 24.63 5.02
C ARG A 143 -0.14 24.32 4.78
N ARG A 144 -0.74 25.07 3.84
CA ARG A 144 -2.11 24.82 3.37
C ARG A 144 -2.08 23.83 2.20
N LEU A 145 -2.94 22.82 2.28
CA LEU A 145 -3.16 21.87 1.18
C LEU A 145 -4.17 22.43 0.15
N ASP A 146 -4.24 21.83 -1.02
CA ASP A 146 -5.05 22.31 -2.14
C ASP A 146 -6.55 22.35 -1.85
N HIS A 147 -7.02 21.45 -0.97
CA HIS A 147 -8.41 21.46 -0.48
C HIS A 147 -8.69 22.47 0.64
N GLY A 148 -7.72 23.31 0.99
CA GLY A 148 -7.87 24.42 1.93
C GLY A 148 -7.45 24.13 3.37
N ASP A 149 -7.24 22.87 3.74
CA ASP A 149 -6.85 22.51 5.10
C ASP A 149 -5.40 22.87 5.42
N VAL A 150 -5.13 23.24 6.68
CA VAL A 150 -3.80 23.59 7.18
C VAL A 150 -3.24 22.41 7.96
N ILE A 151 -2.09 21.91 7.53
CA ILE A 151 -1.33 20.93 8.31
C ILE A 151 -0.67 21.64 9.51
N CYS A 152 -0.86 21.06 10.70
CA CYS A 152 -0.20 21.53 11.92
C CYS A 152 0.93 20.59 12.33
N GLY A 153 2.09 21.17 12.64
CA GLY A 153 3.31 20.43 12.93
C GLY A 153 4.11 20.03 11.69
N THR A 154 5.11 19.19 11.89
CA THR A 154 5.94 18.64 10.80
C THR A 154 5.17 17.60 10.00
N PHE A 155 5.35 17.62 8.69
CA PHE A 155 4.90 16.53 7.83
C PHE A 155 6.03 16.04 6.92
N ILE A 156 5.87 14.84 6.39
CA ILE A 156 6.82 14.21 5.49
C ILE A 156 6.09 13.73 4.23
N ILE A 157 6.77 13.77 3.09
CA ILE A 157 6.24 13.28 1.82
C ILE A 157 7.05 12.08 1.39
N CYS A 158 6.35 11.00 1.03
CA CYS A 158 6.89 9.75 0.52
C CYS A 158 6.32 9.47 -0.88
N ALA A 159 7.01 8.65 -1.66
CA ALA A 159 6.42 8.00 -2.83
C ALA A 159 5.70 6.71 -2.43
N ASP A 160 4.83 6.21 -3.32
CA ASP A 160 4.19 4.91 -3.27
C ASP A 160 4.81 4.01 -4.36
N ASP A 161 5.02 2.73 -4.07
CA ASP A 161 5.61 1.77 -5.03
C ASP A 161 4.56 1.16 -5.99
N GLY A 162 3.29 1.57 -5.88
CA GLY A 162 2.15 1.04 -6.63
C GLY A 162 1.60 -0.27 -6.05
N GLU A 163 2.19 -0.79 -4.98
CA GLU A 163 1.72 -1.97 -4.23
C GLU A 163 1.22 -1.59 -2.82
N GLY A 164 1.26 -0.29 -2.49
CA GLY A 164 0.81 0.27 -1.21
C GLY A 164 1.91 0.33 -0.15
N ASN A 165 3.19 0.27 -0.53
CA ASN A 165 4.30 0.48 0.39
C ASN A 165 4.97 1.83 0.15
N ASP A 166 5.54 2.39 1.21
CA ASP A 166 6.33 3.61 1.13
C ASP A 166 7.60 3.39 0.31
N ALA A 167 7.90 4.35 -0.55
CA ALA A 167 9.07 4.32 -1.43
C ALA A 167 9.82 5.66 -1.40
N SER A 168 11.06 5.63 -1.91
CA SER A 168 11.89 6.82 -2.05
C SER A 168 11.33 7.78 -3.10
N LEU A 169 11.24 9.07 -2.78
CA LEU A 169 10.98 10.12 -3.77
C LEU A 169 12.08 10.14 -4.83
N ASN A 170 11.69 10.14 -6.09
CA ASN A 170 12.61 10.42 -7.18
C ASN A 170 12.92 11.94 -7.29
N ASP A 171 13.92 12.32 -8.07
CA ASP A 171 14.35 13.72 -8.16
C ASP A 171 13.27 14.67 -8.69
N LYS A 172 12.37 14.20 -9.56
CA LYS A 172 11.26 15.02 -10.08
C LYS A 172 10.19 15.26 -9.02
N GLN A 173 9.79 14.22 -8.29
CA GLN A 173 8.84 14.33 -7.19
C GLN A 173 9.42 15.21 -6.07
N LEU A 174 10.68 15.00 -5.72
CA LEU A 174 11.36 15.82 -4.72
C LEU A 174 11.41 17.30 -5.12
N GLN A 175 11.81 17.60 -6.38
CA GLN A 175 11.84 18.97 -6.88
C GLN A 175 10.44 19.59 -6.85
N HIS A 176 9.41 18.89 -7.36
CA HIS A 176 8.03 19.37 -7.40
C HIS A 176 7.54 19.79 -6.02
N TYR A 177 7.65 18.91 -5.03
CA TYR A 177 7.17 19.21 -3.67
C TYR A 177 8.07 20.18 -2.91
N THR A 178 9.37 20.22 -3.21
CA THR A 178 10.25 21.27 -2.68
C THR A 178 9.81 22.65 -3.16
N GLU A 179 9.54 22.80 -4.46
CA GLU A 179 9.05 24.06 -5.03
C GLU A 179 7.66 24.43 -4.48
N ARG A 180 6.76 23.45 -4.39
CA ARG A 180 5.40 23.64 -3.85
C ARG A 180 5.39 24.19 -2.43
N PHE A 181 6.26 23.68 -1.57
CA PHE A 181 6.28 24.02 -0.14
C PHE A 181 7.48 24.89 0.26
N GLN A 182 8.18 25.51 -0.72
CA GLN A 182 9.40 26.29 -0.51
C GLN A 182 9.20 27.41 0.50
N GLU A 183 8.12 28.16 0.36
CA GLU A 183 7.88 29.34 1.18
C GLU A 183 7.12 28.94 2.46
N PRO A 184 7.69 29.24 3.67
CA PRO A 184 6.97 29.04 4.90
C PRO A 184 5.73 29.94 5.00
N GLU A 185 4.62 29.35 5.35
CA GLU A 185 3.37 30.06 5.59
C GLU A 185 3.23 30.39 7.09
N GLN A 186 2.55 31.48 7.38
CA GLN A 186 2.25 31.89 8.77
C GLN A 186 0.74 31.90 8.96
N TYR A 187 0.31 31.35 10.08
CA TYR A 187 -1.08 31.23 10.46
C TYR A 187 -1.32 31.75 11.87
N THR A 188 -2.46 32.36 12.09
CA THR A 188 -2.97 32.57 13.45
C THR A 188 -3.44 31.23 14.02
N ASP A 189 -3.57 31.16 15.34
CA ASP A 189 -4.08 29.93 16.00
C ASP A 189 -5.50 29.59 15.52
N GLU A 190 -6.34 30.59 15.22
CA GLU A 190 -7.68 30.38 14.70
C GLU A 190 -7.66 29.77 13.30
N GLU A 191 -6.80 30.25 12.41
CA GLU A 191 -6.66 29.71 11.05
C GLU A 191 -6.05 28.32 11.03
N ALA A 192 -5.05 28.04 11.87
CA ALA A 192 -4.35 26.79 11.93
C ALA A 192 -5.21 25.67 12.52
N HIS A 193 -6.03 25.98 13.52
CA HIS A 193 -6.80 24.98 14.28
C HIS A 193 -8.29 24.97 13.91
N HIS A 194 -8.66 25.63 12.81
CA HIS A 194 -10.03 25.59 12.33
C HIS A 194 -10.39 24.16 11.87
N PHE A 195 -11.52 23.66 12.37
CA PHE A 195 -12.10 22.40 11.93
C PHE A 195 -13.37 22.70 11.14
N GLU A 196 -13.40 22.35 9.85
CA GLU A 196 -14.63 22.33 9.10
C GLU A 196 -15.41 21.05 9.46
N TYR A 197 -16.38 21.17 10.37
CA TYR A 197 -17.32 20.09 10.62
C TYR A 197 -18.55 20.25 9.73
N GLU A 198 -18.70 19.43 8.72
CA GLU A 198 -20.02 19.14 8.18
C GLU A 198 -20.78 18.28 9.20
N ILE A 199 -21.54 18.92 10.08
CA ILE A 199 -22.49 18.19 10.91
C ILE A 199 -23.61 17.73 9.97
N LYS A 200 -23.49 16.52 9.42
CA LYS A 200 -24.66 15.82 8.85
C LYS A 200 -25.56 15.48 10.02
N VAL A 201 -26.50 16.40 10.33
CA VAL A 201 -27.58 16.11 11.26
C VAL A 201 -28.36 14.95 10.66
N MET A 202 -28.16 13.74 11.19
CA MET A 202 -29.05 12.64 10.87
C MET A 202 -30.45 13.03 11.39
N PRO A 203 -31.48 13.02 10.53
CA PRO A 203 -32.83 13.26 10.99
C PRO A 203 -33.17 12.27 12.11
N PRO A 204 -33.97 12.68 13.09
CA PRO A 204 -34.42 11.80 14.14
C PRO A 204 -35.04 10.55 13.48
N ALA A 205 -34.82 9.40 14.07
CA ALA A 205 -35.38 8.15 13.55
C ALA A 205 -36.90 8.26 13.50
N SER A 206 -37.42 8.59 12.31
CA SER A 206 -38.85 8.59 12.01
C SER A 206 -39.21 7.17 11.58
N ASN A 207 -40.28 6.63 12.14
CA ASN A 207 -40.80 5.31 11.69
C ASN A 207 -41.51 5.43 10.33
N ASP A 208 -41.62 6.64 9.78
CA ASP A 208 -42.21 6.89 8.46
C ASP A 208 -41.13 7.15 7.41
N MET A 209 -40.98 6.20 6.50
CA MET A 209 -39.99 6.23 5.42
C MET A 209 -40.21 7.44 4.48
N GLU A 210 -41.45 7.91 4.32
CA GLU A 210 -41.78 9.08 3.49
C GLU A 210 -41.22 10.37 4.09
N ASP A 211 -41.35 10.57 5.41
CA ASP A 211 -40.79 11.71 6.10
C ASP A 211 -39.25 11.75 6.01
N VAL A 212 -38.61 10.61 6.12
CA VAL A 212 -37.16 10.51 5.95
C VAL A 212 -36.73 10.86 4.53
N LEU A 213 -37.41 10.36 3.52
CA LEU A 213 -37.14 10.66 2.10
C LEU A 213 -37.40 12.11 1.73
N ARG A 214 -38.41 12.74 2.35
CA ARG A 214 -38.71 14.17 2.17
C ARG A 214 -37.66 15.06 2.80
N MET A 215 -37.18 14.71 4.01
CA MET A 215 -36.08 15.44 4.69
C MET A 215 -34.75 15.28 3.95
N MET A 216 -34.51 14.15 3.30
CA MET A 216 -33.31 13.88 2.49
C MET A 216 -33.38 14.49 1.07
N GLY A 217 -34.48 15.16 0.71
CA GLY A 217 -34.67 15.83 -0.60
C GLY A 217 -34.99 14.89 -1.76
N PHE A 218 -35.33 13.61 -1.49
CA PHE A 218 -35.72 12.65 -2.52
C PHE A 218 -37.19 12.70 -2.93
N LEU A 219 -38.03 13.38 -2.13
CA LEU A 219 -39.43 13.64 -2.47
C LEU A 219 -39.69 15.14 -2.46
N ALA A 220 -40.23 15.65 -3.56
CA ALA A 220 -40.67 17.05 -3.64
C ALA A 220 -41.85 17.32 -2.68
N GLY A 221 -41.81 18.42 -1.94
CA GLY A 221 -42.93 18.85 -1.11
C GLY A 221 -44.17 19.12 -2.00
N ASN A 222 -45.31 18.50 -1.65
CA ASN A 222 -46.61 18.83 -2.24
C ASN A 222 -47.13 20.18 -1.72
N ASP A 223 -46.45 21.25 -2.09
CA ASP A 223 -46.98 22.60 -1.88
C ASP A 223 -47.16 23.31 -3.21
N ASP A 224 -48.09 22.81 -4.02
CA ASP A 224 -48.68 23.59 -5.12
C ASP A 224 -49.89 22.83 -5.70
N MET A 225 -50.95 22.73 -4.92
CA MET A 225 -52.31 22.52 -5.48
C MET A 225 -53.38 22.99 -4.48
N GLU A 226 -53.48 24.33 -4.32
CA GLU A 226 -54.74 24.99 -4.00
C GLU A 226 -54.64 26.47 -4.40
N ARG A 227 -55.02 26.74 -5.66
CA ARG A 227 -55.72 27.97 -6.06
C ARG A 227 -56.36 27.80 -7.43
#